data_a37087320993650bf5f8b00a18a4c148
#
_entry.id   a37087320993650bf5f8b00a18a4c148
#
_cell.length_a   1.000
_cell.length_b   1.000
_cell.length_c   1.000
_cell.angle_alpha   90.00
_cell.angle_beta   90.00
_cell.angle_gamma   90.00
#
_symmetry.space_group_name_H-M   'P 1'
#
loop_
_entity.id
_entity.type
_entity.pdbx_description
1 polymer ?
#
loop_
_entity_poly.entity_id
_entity_poly.type
_entity_poly.pdbx_seq_one_letter_code
_entity_poly.pdbx_strand_id
1 'polypeptide(L)'
;MKKQSTINRNDLLLCTGLLLAALFIWCAIFFVQRNGSRDGLMVVVTVDGEEYYSGLLTGGNQQAERREIDIDGHNKVVIAEGEVWMEEADCPDRLCISQGKISRSGQTIICLPNKTMVTIKGGKSEYDGVAQ
;
A
#
# COMPACT_ATOMS: atom_id res chain seq x y z
N MET A 1 26.58 30.03 -39.23
CA MET A 1 25.36 30.85 -39.31
C MET A 1 24.36 30.33 -38.30
N LYS A 2 24.23 31.00 -37.17
CA LYS A 2 23.21 30.64 -36.14
C LYS A 2 21.85 31.17 -36.68
N LYS A 3 20.99 30.26 -37.09
CA LYS A 3 19.60 30.55 -37.41
C LYS A 3 18.92 30.88 -36.09
N GLN A 4 18.76 32.16 -35.78
CA GLN A 4 17.90 32.59 -34.69
C GLN A 4 16.45 32.24 -35.08
N SER A 5 15.96 31.18 -34.46
CA SER A 5 14.57 30.83 -34.51
C SER A 5 13.81 31.90 -33.72
N THR A 6 13.20 32.82 -34.41
CA THR A 6 12.23 33.75 -33.83
C THR A 6 11.04 32.90 -33.35
N ILE A 7 10.99 32.69 -32.05
CA ILE A 7 9.85 32.02 -31.40
C ILE A 7 8.65 32.91 -31.60
N ASN A 8 7.72 32.51 -32.48
CA ASN A 8 6.48 33.19 -32.71
C ASN A 8 5.60 33.15 -31.44
N ARG A 9 4.86 34.20 -31.18
CA ARG A 9 3.89 34.26 -30.05
C ARG A 9 2.96 33.05 -30.04
N ASN A 10 2.63 32.48 -31.19
CA ASN A 10 1.79 31.30 -31.33
C ASN A 10 2.52 30.03 -30.89
N ASP A 11 3.83 29.89 -31.16
CA ASP A 11 4.65 28.74 -30.70
C ASP A 11 4.80 28.77 -29.20
N LEU A 12 4.96 29.95 -28.60
CA LEU A 12 5.02 30.12 -27.16
C LEU A 12 3.69 29.71 -26.49
N LEU A 13 2.55 30.10 -27.08
CA LEU A 13 1.22 29.74 -26.61
C LEU A 13 0.97 28.23 -26.74
N LEU A 14 1.43 27.61 -27.83
CA LEU A 14 1.35 26.15 -27.99
C LEU A 14 2.21 25.39 -26.96
N CYS A 15 3.44 25.83 -26.75
CA CYS A 15 4.33 25.21 -25.76
C CYS A 15 3.80 25.34 -24.34
N THR A 16 3.28 26.54 -23.97
CA THR A 16 2.68 26.74 -22.63
C THR A 16 1.41 25.92 -22.45
N GLY A 17 0.56 25.83 -23.49
CA GLY A 17 -0.64 24.98 -23.47
C GLY A 17 -0.33 23.52 -23.30
N LEU A 18 0.68 22.99 -24.00
CA LEU A 18 1.13 21.60 -23.86
C LEU A 18 1.71 21.30 -22.46
N LEU A 19 2.50 22.24 -21.90
CA LEU A 19 3.06 22.09 -20.56
C LEU A 19 1.95 22.09 -19.50
N LEU A 20 0.96 22.97 -19.62
CA LEU A 20 -0.18 22.98 -18.70
C LEU A 20 -1.02 21.71 -18.80
N ALA A 21 -1.27 21.22 -20.01
CA ALA A 21 -1.98 19.96 -20.22
C ALA A 21 -1.23 18.78 -19.62
N ALA A 22 0.08 18.69 -19.83
CA ALA A 22 0.93 17.65 -19.25
C ALA A 22 0.93 17.70 -17.71
N LEU A 23 1.03 18.89 -17.14
CA LEU A 23 0.96 19.10 -15.69
C LEU A 23 -0.40 18.66 -15.14
N PHE A 24 -1.49 19.02 -15.84
CA PHE A 24 -2.84 18.65 -15.42
C PHE A 24 -3.04 17.13 -15.44
N ILE A 25 -2.60 16.46 -16.50
CA ILE A 25 -2.65 15.00 -16.61
C ILE A 25 -1.81 14.35 -15.51
N TRP A 26 -0.62 14.88 -15.27
CA TRP A 26 0.27 14.36 -14.21
C TRP A 26 -0.36 14.51 -12.82
N CYS A 27 -0.95 15.68 -12.52
CA CYS A 27 -1.68 15.91 -11.27
C CYS A 27 -2.89 15.00 -11.15
N ALA A 28 -3.66 14.79 -12.22
CA ALA A 28 -4.80 13.88 -12.22
C ALA A 28 -4.39 12.43 -11.92
N ILE A 29 -3.35 11.94 -12.59
CA ILE A 29 -2.80 10.59 -12.35
C ILE A 29 -2.29 10.48 -10.91
N PHE A 30 -1.55 11.50 -10.44
CA PHE A 30 -1.03 11.52 -9.07
C PHE A 30 -2.16 11.51 -8.03
N PHE A 31 -3.24 12.25 -8.28
CA PHE A 31 -4.40 12.31 -7.39
C PHE A 31 -5.19 10.99 -7.38
N VAL A 32 -5.36 10.36 -8.55
CA VAL A 32 -5.99 9.05 -8.68
C VAL A 32 -5.17 7.96 -8.00
N GLN A 33 -3.85 7.96 -8.17
CA GLN A 33 -2.98 7.00 -7.51
C GLN A 33 -2.94 7.18 -5.98
N ARG A 34 -3.06 8.41 -5.52
CA ARG A 34 -3.08 8.72 -4.09
C ARG A 34 -4.41 8.37 -3.43
N ASN A 35 -5.50 8.50 -4.18
CA ASN A 35 -6.86 8.15 -3.76
C ASN A 35 -7.28 6.74 -4.21
N GLY A 36 -6.35 5.93 -4.72
CA GLY A 36 -6.63 4.55 -5.11
C GLY A 36 -7.40 3.84 -4.01
N SER A 37 -8.59 3.38 -4.37
CA SER A 37 -9.59 2.78 -3.48
C SER A 37 -8.94 1.79 -2.52
N ARG A 38 -8.88 2.16 -1.25
CA ARG A 38 -8.53 1.23 -0.16
C ARG A 38 -9.71 0.33 0.18
N ASP A 39 -10.80 0.47 -0.60
CA ASP A 39 -12.00 -0.32 -0.42
C ASP A 39 -11.76 -1.76 -0.85
N GLY A 40 -11.93 -2.66 0.10
CA GLY A 40 -11.80 -4.09 -0.13
C GLY A 40 -10.39 -4.66 -0.02
N LEU A 41 -9.44 -3.96 0.60
CA LEU A 41 -8.18 -4.56 1.00
C LEU A 41 -8.41 -5.54 2.16
N MET A 42 -7.72 -6.67 2.13
CA MET A 42 -7.80 -7.72 3.14
C MET A 42 -6.42 -7.92 3.76
N VAL A 43 -6.37 -7.94 5.08
CA VAL A 43 -5.18 -8.34 5.83
C VAL A 43 -5.26 -9.83 6.07
N VAL A 44 -4.23 -10.55 5.70
CA VAL A 44 -4.08 -11.98 5.98
C VAL A 44 -2.83 -12.17 6.81
N VAL A 45 -2.99 -12.76 7.98
CA VAL A 45 -1.91 -13.15 8.87
C VAL A 45 -1.75 -14.66 8.78
N THR A 46 -0.57 -15.12 8.42
CA THR A 46 -0.24 -16.54 8.39
C THR A 46 0.86 -16.85 9.39
N VAL A 47 0.75 -18.00 10.02
CA VAL A 47 1.74 -18.53 10.96
C VAL A 47 2.10 -19.94 10.53
N ASP A 48 3.38 -20.22 10.35
CA ASP A 48 3.87 -21.51 9.86
C ASP A 48 3.24 -21.98 8.54
N GLY A 49 2.79 -21.00 7.71
CA GLY A 49 2.14 -21.24 6.42
C GLY A 49 0.63 -21.44 6.49
N GLU A 50 0.04 -21.51 7.67
CA GLU A 50 -1.41 -21.59 7.87
C GLU A 50 -2.03 -20.22 8.13
N GLU A 51 -3.24 -19.98 7.63
CA GLU A 51 -3.96 -18.74 7.86
C GLU A 51 -4.44 -18.69 9.32
N TYR A 52 -3.87 -17.75 10.07
CA TYR A 52 -4.22 -17.50 11.46
C TYR A 52 -5.37 -16.49 11.61
N TYR A 53 -5.35 -15.45 10.77
CA TYR A 53 -6.35 -14.40 10.78
C TYR A 53 -6.52 -13.81 9.39
N SER A 54 -7.75 -13.53 9.01
CA SER A 54 -8.06 -12.71 7.84
C SER A 54 -9.17 -11.71 8.15
N GLY A 55 -9.01 -10.49 7.69
CA GLY A 55 -9.96 -9.41 7.95
C GLY A 55 -9.84 -8.27 6.94
N LEU A 56 -10.94 -7.54 6.76
CA LEU A 56 -10.95 -6.36 5.88
C LEU A 56 -10.12 -5.24 6.51
N LEU A 57 -9.26 -4.64 5.69
CA LEU A 57 -8.56 -3.42 6.03
C LEU A 57 -9.45 -2.24 5.67
N THR A 58 -10.27 -1.81 6.63
CA THR A 58 -11.17 -0.67 6.43
C THR A 58 -10.39 0.62 6.51
N GLY A 59 -10.22 1.27 5.38
CA GLY A 59 -9.60 2.60 5.27
C GLY A 59 -10.67 3.65 5.00
N GLY A 60 -10.86 4.57 5.93
CA GLY A 60 -11.64 5.79 5.72
C GLY A 60 -13.05 5.76 6.31
N ASN A 61 -13.36 6.75 7.16
CA ASN A 61 -14.65 7.27 7.60
C ASN A 61 -15.61 6.41 8.43
N GLN A 62 -15.34 5.16 8.69
CA GLN A 62 -16.01 4.44 9.75
C GLN A 62 -14.96 4.14 10.81
N GLN A 63 -15.20 4.56 12.02
CA GLN A 63 -14.38 4.37 13.21
C GLN A 63 -13.47 3.17 13.05
N ALA A 64 -12.24 3.43 12.58
CA ALA A 64 -11.23 2.40 12.41
C ALA A 64 -10.85 1.96 13.81
N GLU A 65 -11.62 1.03 14.33
CA GLU A 65 -11.38 0.41 15.62
C GLU A 65 -9.99 -0.22 15.57
N ARG A 66 -9.12 0.28 16.42
CA ARG A 66 -7.78 -0.34 16.60
C ARG A 66 -8.01 -1.80 17.01
N ARG A 67 -7.54 -2.69 16.16
CA ARG A 67 -7.60 -4.12 16.40
C ARG A 67 -6.21 -4.66 16.63
N GLU A 68 -6.03 -5.33 17.75
CA GLU A 68 -4.78 -5.98 18.12
C GLU A 68 -4.96 -7.50 17.99
N ILE A 69 -4.02 -8.14 17.33
CA ILE A 69 -3.98 -9.60 17.12
C ILE A 69 -2.71 -10.10 17.78
N ASP A 70 -2.88 -10.81 18.89
CA ASP A 70 -1.79 -11.49 19.57
C ASP A 70 -1.59 -12.87 18.92
N ILE A 71 -0.36 -13.17 18.53
CA ILE A 71 0.02 -14.43 17.91
C ILE A 71 0.87 -15.19 18.91
N ASP A 72 0.24 -16.07 19.67
CA ASP A 72 0.86 -17.00 20.63
C ASP A 72 1.82 -16.33 21.65
N GLY A 73 1.59 -15.03 21.93
CA GLY A 73 2.46 -14.26 22.83
C GLY A 73 3.81 -13.88 22.26
N HIS A 74 4.09 -14.23 20.99
CA HIS A 74 5.37 -13.94 20.33
C HIS A 74 5.33 -12.70 19.44
N ASN A 75 4.21 -12.48 18.79
CA ASN A 75 4.04 -11.34 17.88
C ASN A 75 2.70 -10.65 18.14
N LYS A 76 2.70 -9.34 18.14
CA LYS A 76 1.48 -8.53 18.19
C LYS A 76 1.35 -7.69 16.92
N VAL A 77 0.31 -7.94 16.17
CA VAL A 77 -0.06 -7.20 14.96
C VAL A 77 -1.16 -6.22 15.28
N VAL A 78 -1.01 -4.98 14.85
CA VAL A 78 -2.01 -3.94 15.02
C VAL A 78 -2.55 -3.52 13.66
N ILE A 79 -3.86 -3.44 13.58
CA ILE A 79 -4.61 -2.92 12.43
C ILE A 79 -5.36 -1.69 12.90
N ALA A 80 -5.03 -0.53 12.36
CA ALA A 80 -5.73 0.72 12.65
C ALA A 80 -5.60 1.71 11.49
N GLU A 81 -6.60 2.53 11.29
CA GLU A 81 -6.58 3.64 10.32
C GLU A 81 -6.21 3.22 8.88
N GLY A 82 -6.53 1.99 8.49
CA GLY A 82 -6.17 1.45 7.18
C GLY A 82 -4.70 1.10 7.02
N GLU A 83 -3.99 0.95 8.13
CA GLU A 83 -2.59 0.53 8.19
C GLU A 83 -2.45 -0.72 9.06
N VAL A 84 -1.39 -1.48 8.81
CA VAL A 84 -1.04 -2.67 9.58
C VAL A 84 0.44 -2.62 9.91
N TRP A 85 0.79 -2.95 11.14
CA TRP A 85 2.18 -3.03 11.57
C TRP A 85 2.38 -4.10 12.65
N MET A 86 3.62 -4.51 12.81
CA MET A 86 4.05 -5.34 13.94
C MET A 86 4.40 -4.41 15.10
N GLU A 87 3.66 -4.49 16.21
CA GLU A 87 3.88 -3.64 17.38
C GLU A 87 4.90 -4.26 18.34
N GLU A 88 4.76 -5.55 18.57
CA GLU A 88 5.65 -6.31 19.43
C GLU A 88 6.08 -7.60 18.74
N ALA A 89 7.32 -8.00 18.99
CA ALA A 89 7.88 -9.27 18.56
C ALA A 89 9.03 -9.64 19.47
N ASP A 90 9.15 -10.92 19.78
CA ASP A 90 10.23 -11.48 20.59
C ASP A 90 11.45 -11.92 19.76
N CYS A 91 11.43 -11.66 18.43
CA CYS A 91 12.56 -11.97 17.57
C CYS A 91 13.79 -11.13 17.95
N PRO A 92 15.01 -11.71 17.94
CA PRO A 92 16.24 -11.05 18.42
C PRO A 92 16.54 -9.75 17.68
N ASP A 93 16.32 -9.73 16.37
CA ASP A 93 16.69 -8.61 15.49
C ASP A 93 15.60 -7.55 15.36
N ARG A 94 14.37 -7.83 15.79
CA ARG A 94 13.20 -6.97 15.67
C ARG A 94 13.00 -6.38 14.27
N LEU A 95 13.46 -7.09 13.26
CA LEU A 95 13.35 -6.66 11.85
C LEU A 95 11.90 -6.54 11.39
N CYS A 96 11.02 -7.39 11.89
CA CYS A 96 9.59 -7.34 11.60
C CYS A 96 8.95 -6.03 12.08
N ILE A 97 9.38 -5.50 13.22
CA ILE A 97 8.93 -4.19 13.74
C ILE A 97 9.52 -3.07 12.87
N SER A 98 10.79 -3.18 12.49
CA SER A 98 11.49 -2.17 11.71
C SER A 98 10.98 -2.03 10.26
N GLN A 99 10.26 -3.02 9.74
CA GLN A 99 9.60 -2.95 8.43
C GLN A 99 8.52 -1.86 8.38
N GLY A 100 8.03 -1.43 9.56
CA GLY A 100 7.10 -0.32 9.68
C GLY A 100 5.68 -0.66 9.28
N LYS A 101 4.91 0.37 8.96
CA LYS A 101 3.49 0.26 8.62
C LYS A 101 3.29 -0.05 7.15
N ILE A 102 2.37 -0.95 6.85
CA ILE A 102 1.95 -1.30 5.50
C ILE A 102 0.46 -0.96 5.30
N SER A 103 0.09 -0.55 4.09
CA SER A 103 -1.28 -0.09 3.79
C SER A 103 -1.73 -0.36 2.35
N ARG A 104 -0.90 -1.01 1.54
CA ARG A 104 -1.19 -1.24 0.11
C ARG A 104 -1.22 -2.72 -0.19
N SER A 105 -2.03 -3.11 -1.18
CA SER A 105 -2.02 -4.47 -1.70
C SER A 105 -0.62 -4.90 -2.14
N GLY A 106 -0.25 -6.13 -1.83
CA GLY A 106 1.05 -6.72 -2.13
C GLY A 106 2.16 -6.43 -1.11
N GLN A 107 1.93 -5.53 -0.15
CA GLN A 107 2.88 -5.32 0.93
C GLN A 107 2.80 -6.45 1.96
N THR A 108 3.95 -6.81 2.51
CA THR A 108 4.08 -7.92 3.46
C THR A 108 5.09 -7.58 4.55
N ILE A 109 4.76 -7.94 5.79
CA ILE A 109 5.69 -7.95 6.93
C ILE A 109 6.01 -9.42 7.24
N ILE A 110 7.29 -9.73 7.40
CA ILE A 110 7.73 -11.10 7.66
C ILE A 110 8.56 -11.16 8.94
N CYS A 111 8.19 -12.07 9.83
CA CYS A 111 8.98 -12.47 11.00
C CYS A 111 9.43 -13.92 10.85
N LEU A 112 10.64 -14.12 10.37
CA LEU A 112 11.18 -15.47 10.09
C LEU A 112 11.35 -16.33 11.34
N PRO A 113 11.86 -15.82 12.47
CA PRO A 113 12.01 -16.63 13.67
C PRO A 113 10.68 -17.22 14.15
N ASN A 114 9.61 -16.44 14.07
CA ASN A 114 8.26 -16.85 14.51
C ASN A 114 7.39 -17.36 13.34
N LYS A 115 7.96 -17.48 12.14
CA LYS A 115 7.27 -17.93 10.92
C LYS A 115 5.95 -17.19 10.67
N THR A 116 5.89 -15.93 11.09
CA THR A 116 4.70 -15.07 10.95
C THR A 116 4.84 -14.20 9.71
N MET A 117 3.79 -14.16 8.92
CA MET A 117 3.70 -13.30 7.73
C MET A 117 2.38 -12.53 7.76
N VAL A 118 2.46 -11.22 7.58
CA VAL A 118 1.29 -10.35 7.47
C VAL A 118 1.28 -9.77 6.07
N THR A 119 0.26 -10.08 5.29
CA THR A 119 0.15 -9.65 3.88
C THR A 119 -1.15 -8.88 3.66
N ILE A 120 -1.08 -7.77 2.92
CA ILE A 120 -2.26 -7.08 2.42
C ILE A 120 -2.57 -7.58 1.02
N LYS A 121 -3.75 -8.19 0.86
CA LYS A 121 -4.30 -8.62 -0.43
C LYS A 121 -5.34 -7.63 -0.95
N GLY A 122 -5.40 -7.44 -2.25
CA GLY A 122 -6.46 -6.64 -2.88
C GLY A 122 -7.81 -7.33 -2.78
N GLY A 123 -8.88 -6.59 -2.47
CA GLY A 123 -10.22 -7.11 -2.23
C GLY A 123 -11.02 -7.55 -3.46
N LYS A 124 -10.42 -7.63 -4.66
CA LYS A 124 -11.02 -8.26 -5.84
C LYS A 124 -10.07 -9.29 -6.42
N SER A 125 -10.38 -10.53 -6.11
CA SER A 125 -10.07 -11.75 -6.88
C SER A 125 -8.70 -11.80 -7.58
N GLU A 126 -7.64 -11.95 -6.83
CA GLU A 126 -6.44 -12.61 -7.38
C GLU A 126 -6.44 -14.10 -6.97
N TYR A 127 -7.61 -14.62 -6.60
CA TYR A 127 -7.79 -16.01 -6.17
C TYR A 127 -8.35 -16.92 -7.27
N ASP A 128 -8.51 -16.38 -8.49
CA ASP A 128 -9.00 -17.15 -9.65
C ASP A 128 -7.87 -17.66 -10.56
N GLY A 129 -6.70 -17.97 -10.02
CA GLY A 129 -5.55 -18.37 -10.82
C GLY A 129 -4.74 -19.55 -10.33
N VAL A 130 -5.24 -20.39 -9.43
CA VAL A 130 -4.62 -21.69 -9.14
C VAL A 130 -5.66 -22.78 -9.25
N ALA A 131 -6.08 -23.04 -10.46
CA ALA A 131 -6.69 -24.29 -10.83
C ALA A 131 -5.62 -25.13 -11.53
N GLN A 132 -5.15 -26.18 -10.87
CA GLN A 132 -4.48 -27.39 -11.37
C GLN A 132 -3.07 -27.20 -11.94
#